data_fd5f6b3d1c684b1dd48d16b1433f10a2
#
_entry.id   fd5f6b3d1c684b1dd48d16b1433f10a2
#
_cell.length_a   1.000
_cell.length_b   1.000
_cell.length_c   1.000
_cell.angle_alpha   90.00
_cell.angle_beta   90.00
_cell.angle_gamma   90.00
#
_symmetry.space_group_name_H-M   'P 1'
#
loop_
_entity.id
_entity.type
_entity.pdbx_description
1 polymer ?
#
loop_
_entity_poly.entity_id
_entity_poly.type
_entity_poly.pdbx_seq_one_letter_code
_entity_poly.pdbx_strand_id
1 'polypeptide(L)'
;MVEHNFKWRNNGRTKVMIGCGTRPEIIRLAAVIKRCREYFDCCVVYYNQNWDRNLSTVFWEDFELRNEQGEFGPDILVPVVGENLGVTCGNILGRSYELLNELKPDGYLVLGDTNSCLSAISAKRLHIPLFHMDNWGFLV
;
A
#
# COMPACT_ATOMS: atom_id res chain seq x y z
N MET A 1 -0.56 11.87 -12.61
CA MET A 1 -1.65 10.96 -12.16
C MET A 1 -1.11 9.55 -12.05
N VAL A 2 -1.46 8.83 -10.99
CA VAL A 2 -1.06 7.44 -10.81
C VAL A 2 -1.90 6.53 -11.71
N GLU A 3 -1.22 5.77 -12.57
CA GLU A 3 -1.91 4.86 -13.48
C GLU A 3 -2.19 3.52 -12.79
N HIS A 4 -3.44 3.08 -12.84
CA HIS A 4 -3.85 1.77 -12.31
C HIS A 4 -5.19 1.34 -12.91
N ASN A 5 -5.50 0.06 -12.75
CA ASN A 5 -6.76 -0.53 -13.18
C ASN A 5 -7.65 -0.96 -11.98
N PHE A 6 -7.25 -0.58 -10.78
CA PHE A 6 -7.99 -0.98 -9.58
C PHE A 6 -9.33 -0.28 -9.48
N LYS A 7 -10.35 -1.05 -9.09
CA LYS A 7 -11.68 -0.55 -8.73
C LYS A 7 -12.15 -1.26 -7.48
N TRP A 8 -12.77 -0.51 -6.58
CA TRP A 8 -13.42 -1.11 -5.41
C TRP A 8 -14.51 -2.08 -5.86
N ARG A 9 -14.67 -3.18 -5.13
CA ARG A 9 -15.74 -4.15 -5.41
C ARG A 9 -17.12 -3.60 -5.12
N ASN A 10 -17.23 -2.63 -4.24
CA ASN A 10 -18.48 -2.02 -3.79
C ASN A 10 -19.48 -3.09 -3.29
N ASN A 11 -19.00 -4.00 -2.47
CA ASN A 11 -19.76 -5.14 -1.96
C ASN A 11 -20.39 -4.86 -0.58
N GLY A 12 -20.49 -3.60 -0.18
CA GLY A 12 -21.00 -3.19 1.13
C GLY A 12 -20.00 -3.30 2.28
N ARG A 13 -18.80 -3.80 2.03
CA ARG A 13 -17.75 -3.92 3.05
C ARG A 13 -16.96 -2.62 3.17
N THR A 14 -16.37 -2.42 4.35
CA THR A 14 -15.47 -1.31 4.61
C THR A 14 -14.27 -1.34 3.66
N LYS A 15 -13.96 -0.20 3.05
CA LYS A 15 -12.85 -0.04 2.11
C LYS A 15 -11.57 0.24 2.86
N VAL A 16 -10.62 -0.67 2.79
CA VAL A 16 -9.33 -0.57 3.46
C VAL A 16 -8.22 -0.58 2.43
N MET A 17 -7.35 0.43 2.50
CA MET A 17 -6.15 0.49 1.69
C MET A 17 -4.94 0.18 2.57
N ILE A 18 -4.04 -0.67 2.07
CA ILE A 18 -2.80 -1.02 2.74
C ILE A 18 -1.64 -0.51 1.91
N GLY A 19 -0.81 0.35 2.51
CA GLY A 19 0.40 0.87 1.86
C GLY A 19 1.64 0.14 2.33
N CYS A 20 2.47 -0.30 1.41
CA CYS A 20 3.75 -0.93 1.70
C CYS A 20 4.78 -0.52 0.64
N GLY A 21 6.07 -0.67 0.93
CA GLY A 21 7.11 -0.21 0.02
C GLY A 21 8.39 -1.01 0.07
N THR A 22 8.52 -1.96 0.98
CA THR A 22 9.71 -2.81 1.10
C THR A 22 9.33 -4.27 1.31
N ARG A 23 10.28 -5.16 1.06
CA ARG A 23 10.10 -6.60 1.25
C ARG A 23 9.76 -6.98 2.69
N PRO A 24 10.50 -6.48 3.72
CA PRO A 24 10.16 -6.79 5.10
C PRO A 24 8.75 -6.40 5.47
N GLU A 25 8.24 -5.29 4.94
CA GLU A 25 6.85 -4.87 5.15
C GLU A 25 5.87 -5.89 4.57
N ILE A 26 6.10 -6.35 3.34
CA ILE A 26 5.25 -7.34 2.67
C ILE A 26 5.21 -8.64 3.48
N ILE A 27 6.36 -9.10 3.93
CA ILE A 27 6.47 -10.33 4.73
C ILE A 27 5.65 -10.22 6.01
N ARG A 28 5.79 -9.10 6.72
CA ARG A 28 5.06 -8.85 7.97
C ARG A 28 3.57 -8.66 7.74
N LEU A 29 3.20 -8.03 6.64
CA LEU A 29 1.81 -7.75 6.30
C LEU A 29 1.09 -8.91 5.62
N ALA A 30 1.78 -9.98 5.23
CA ALA A 30 1.19 -11.06 4.45
C ALA A 30 -0.09 -11.63 5.08
N ALA A 31 -0.05 -11.96 6.37
CA ALA A 31 -1.22 -12.46 7.08
C ALA A 31 -2.32 -11.41 7.20
N VAL A 32 -1.94 -10.16 7.45
CA VAL A 32 -2.89 -9.03 7.55
C VAL A 32 -3.58 -8.80 6.21
N ILE A 33 -2.83 -8.83 5.11
CA ILE A 33 -3.39 -8.67 3.76
C ILE A 33 -4.42 -9.76 3.48
N LYS A 34 -4.09 -11.02 3.75
CA LYS A 34 -5.01 -12.15 3.54
C LYS A 34 -6.29 -11.98 4.35
N ARG A 35 -6.19 -11.58 5.61
CA ARG A 35 -7.35 -11.34 6.46
C ARG A 35 -8.18 -10.15 5.99
N CYS A 36 -7.53 -9.07 5.60
CA CYS A 36 -8.23 -7.89 5.08
C CYS A 36 -9.01 -8.23 3.81
N ARG A 37 -8.48 -9.08 2.95
CA ARG A 37 -9.20 -9.50 1.74
C ARG A 37 -10.44 -10.35 2.04
N GLU A 38 -10.42 -11.09 3.16
CA GLU A 38 -11.58 -11.89 3.58
C GLU A 38 -12.72 -11.04 4.13
N TYR A 39 -12.40 -9.97 4.88
CA TYR A 39 -13.39 -9.22 5.65
C TYR A 39 -13.71 -7.84 5.10
N PHE A 40 -12.83 -7.27 4.31
CA PHE A 40 -12.94 -5.90 3.81
C PHE A 40 -12.88 -5.85 2.28
N ASP A 41 -13.31 -4.73 1.74
CA ASP A 41 -13.00 -4.36 0.36
C ASP A 41 -11.57 -3.78 0.41
N CYS A 42 -10.60 -4.57 -0.03
CA CYS A 42 -9.17 -4.33 0.25
C CYS A 42 -8.41 -3.91 -1.00
N CYS A 43 -7.57 -2.89 -0.86
CA CYS A 43 -6.65 -2.43 -1.89
C CYS A 43 -5.23 -2.40 -1.35
N VAL A 44 -4.32 -3.17 -1.93
CA VAL A 44 -2.90 -3.16 -1.56
C VAL A 44 -2.12 -2.31 -2.55
N VAL A 45 -1.45 -1.28 -2.01
CA VAL A 45 -0.63 -0.34 -2.77
C VAL A 45 0.83 -0.58 -2.44
N TYR A 46 1.64 -0.80 -3.45
CA TYR A 46 3.09 -0.97 -3.31
C TYR A 46 3.82 0.23 -3.88
N TYR A 47 4.48 0.99 -3.00
CA TYR A 47 5.34 2.11 -3.40
C TYR A 47 6.71 1.56 -3.74
N ASN A 48 6.94 1.35 -5.03
CA ASN A 48 8.15 0.68 -5.49
C ASN A 48 9.36 1.60 -5.42
N GLN A 49 10.23 1.31 -4.47
CA GLN A 49 11.49 2.03 -4.23
C GLN A 49 12.69 1.36 -4.89
N ASN A 50 12.47 0.27 -5.63
CA ASN A 50 13.53 -0.48 -6.30
C ASN A 50 13.47 -0.31 -7.81
N TRP A 51 14.64 -0.25 -8.44
CA TRP A 51 14.75 -0.19 -9.88
C TRP A 51 14.40 -1.51 -10.56
N ASP A 52 14.58 -2.64 -9.86
CA ASP A 52 14.37 -3.96 -10.43
C ASP A 52 12.96 -4.47 -10.13
N ARG A 53 12.13 -4.52 -11.17
CA ARG A 53 10.76 -5.02 -11.08
C ARG A 53 10.68 -6.52 -10.77
N ASN A 54 11.70 -7.27 -11.17
CA ASN A 54 11.68 -8.74 -11.02
C ASN A 54 11.83 -9.20 -9.57
N LEU A 55 12.54 -8.42 -8.75
CA LEU A 55 12.76 -8.76 -7.35
C LEU A 55 11.50 -8.65 -6.49
N SER A 56 10.53 -7.83 -6.87
CA SER A 56 9.29 -7.68 -6.09
C SER A 56 8.27 -8.77 -6.37
N THR A 57 8.24 -9.30 -7.59
CA THR A 57 7.22 -10.28 -8.02
C THR A 57 7.36 -11.62 -7.28
N VAL A 58 8.60 -12.06 -7.05
CA VAL A 58 8.90 -13.33 -6.38
C VAL A 58 8.31 -13.41 -4.96
N PHE A 59 8.30 -12.30 -4.23
CA PHE A 59 7.75 -12.26 -2.87
C PHE A 59 6.25 -12.44 -2.83
N TRP A 60 5.56 -11.84 -3.77
CA TRP A 60 4.11 -12.00 -3.85
C TRP A 60 3.74 -13.45 -4.14
N GLU A 61 4.53 -14.13 -4.97
CA GLU A 61 4.34 -15.55 -5.27
C GLU A 61 4.67 -16.42 -4.05
N ASP A 62 5.81 -16.19 -3.40
CA ASP A 62 6.26 -16.98 -2.25
C ASP A 62 5.29 -16.94 -1.08
N PHE A 63 4.66 -15.81 -0.85
CA PHE A 63 3.66 -15.63 0.21
C PHE A 63 2.22 -15.81 -0.28
N GLU A 64 2.05 -16.23 -1.52
CA GLU A 64 0.74 -16.47 -2.12
C GLU A 64 -0.19 -15.26 -2.01
N LEU A 65 0.36 -14.06 -2.23
CA LEU A 65 -0.39 -12.82 -2.16
C LEU A 65 -0.91 -12.43 -3.54
N ARG A 66 -2.20 -12.60 -3.73
CA ARG A 66 -2.88 -12.24 -4.97
C ARG A 66 -3.61 -10.91 -4.81
N ASN A 67 -3.68 -10.15 -5.90
CA ASN A 67 -4.48 -8.94 -5.96
C ASN A 67 -5.96 -9.28 -6.22
N GLU A 68 -6.79 -8.28 -6.32
CA GLU A 68 -8.23 -8.46 -6.56
C GLU A 68 -8.56 -9.06 -7.93
N GLN A 69 -7.61 -9.06 -8.85
CA GLN A 69 -7.75 -9.68 -10.17
C GLN A 69 -7.26 -11.13 -10.18
N GLY A 70 -6.78 -11.65 -9.05
CA GLY A 70 -6.28 -13.01 -8.94
C GLY A 70 -4.83 -13.20 -9.35
N GLU A 71 -4.11 -12.14 -9.69
CA GLU A 71 -2.71 -12.19 -10.06
C GLU A 71 -1.81 -12.00 -8.84
N PHE A 72 -0.62 -12.58 -8.84
CA PHE A 72 0.37 -12.33 -7.79
C PHE A 72 0.88 -10.90 -7.89
N GLY A 73 0.73 -10.15 -6.82
CA GLY A 73 1.19 -8.78 -6.76
C GLY A 73 0.27 -7.85 -5.99
N PRO A 74 0.61 -6.56 -5.93
CA PRO A 74 -0.26 -5.55 -5.36
C PRO A 74 -1.43 -5.24 -6.31
N ASP A 75 -2.45 -4.57 -5.79
CA ASP A 75 -3.52 -4.03 -6.63
C ASP A 75 -3.05 -2.82 -7.42
N ILE A 76 -2.20 -2.02 -6.81
CA ILE A 76 -1.62 -0.84 -7.45
C ILE A 76 -0.13 -0.81 -7.17
N LEU A 77 0.67 -0.72 -8.22
CA LEU A 77 2.11 -0.50 -8.12
C LEU A 77 2.39 0.97 -8.45
N VAL A 78 3.00 1.68 -7.49
CA VAL A 78 3.33 3.10 -7.65
C VAL A 78 4.84 3.24 -7.74
N PRO A 79 5.41 3.56 -8.92
CA PRO A 79 6.84 3.84 -9.01
C PRO A 79 7.14 5.17 -8.33
N VAL A 80 8.09 5.17 -7.40
CA VAL A 80 8.43 6.39 -6.63
C VAL A 80 9.91 6.74 -6.69
N VAL A 81 10.74 5.91 -7.28
CA VAL A 81 12.20 6.15 -7.34
C VAL A 81 12.49 7.46 -8.06
N GLY A 82 13.25 8.33 -7.40
CA GLY A 82 13.75 9.58 -7.95
C GLY A 82 15.27 9.62 -8.01
N GLU A 83 15.82 10.74 -8.44
CA GLU A 83 17.26 10.94 -8.58
C GLU A 83 18.00 10.84 -7.24
N ASN A 84 17.31 11.16 -6.16
CA ASN A 84 17.85 11.11 -4.80
C ASN A 84 16.72 10.79 -3.82
N LEU A 85 17.09 10.57 -2.57
CA LEU A 85 16.13 10.22 -1.52
C LEU A 85 15.05 11.29 -1.33
N GLY A 86 15.42 12.56 -1.44
CA GLY A 86 14.45 13.66 -1.31
C GLY A 86 13.37 13.62 -2.37
N VAL A 87 13.75 13.36 -3.62
CA VAL A 87 12.80 13.24 -4.72
C VAL A 87 11.92 12.01 -4.54
N THR A 88 12.49 10.89 -4.12
CA THR A 88 11.72 9.67 -3.82
C THR A 88 10.68 9.94 -2.73
N CYS A 89 11.07 10.58 -1.64
CA CYS A 89 10.14 10.95 -0.57
C CYS A 89 9.02 11.88 -1.07
N GLY A 90 9.38 12.86 -1.89
CA GLY A 90 8.41 13.75 -2.52
C GLY A 90 7.43 13.01 -3.42
N ASN A 91 7.91 12.03 -4.18
CA ASN A 91 7.07 11.18 -5.03
C ASN A 91 6.09 10.35 -4.21
N ILE A 92 6.52 9.81 -3.08
CA ILE A 92 5.64 9.04 -2.17
C ILE A 92 4.52 9.94 -1.67
N LEU A 93 4.85 11.14 -1.19
CA LEU A 93 3.86 12.10 -0.70
C LEU A 93 2.87 12.51 -1.78
N GLY A 94 3.36 12.93 -2.93
CA GLY A 94 2.52 13.42 -4.02
C GLY A 94 1.62 12.34 -4.60
N ARG A 95 2.18 11.18 -4.88
CA ARG A 95 1.43 10.08 -5.49
C ARG A 95 0.46 9.41 -4.54
N SER A 96 0.82 9.28 -3.28
CA SER A 96 -0.11 8.76 -2.27
C SER A 96 -1.28 9.71 -2.05
N TYR A 97 -1.04 11.03 -2.06
CA TYR A 97 -2.11 12.01 -1.94
C TYR A 97 -3.12 11.89 -3.10
N GLU A 98 -2.63 11.83 -4.33
CA GLU A 98 -3.48 11.67 -5.51
C GLU A 98 -4.32 10.39 -5.41
N LEU A 99 -3.68 9.29 -5.06
CA LEU A 99 -4.33 7.98 -5.02
C LEU A 99 -5.38 7.89 -3.92
N LEU A 100 -5.05 8.37 -2.72
CA LEU A 100 -6.00 8.38 -1.60
C LEU A 100 -7.17 9.33 -1.86
N ASN A 101 -6.92 10.45 -2.51
CA ASN A 101 -7.96 11.39 -2.87
C ASN A 101 -8.91 10.83 -3.94
N GLU A 102 -8.38 10.05 -4.87
CA GLU A 102 -9.16 9.38 -5.91
C GLU A 102 -10.01 8.24 -5.34
N LEU A 103 -9.38 7.35 -4.60
CA LEU A 103 -10.01 6.10 -4.14
C LEU A 103 -10.81 6.25 -2.85
N LYS A 104 -10.47 7.21 -2.03
CA LYS A 104 -11.18 7.54 -0.78
C LYS A 104 -11.53 6.33 0.07
N PRO A 105 -10.52 5.57 0.54
CA PRO A 105 -10.80 4.43 1.41
C PRO A 105 -11.36 4.89 2.76
N ASP A 106 -12.05 3.97 3.44
CA ASP A 106 -12.55 4.23 4.79
C ASP A 106 -11.45 4.16 5.84
N GLY A 107 -10.36 3.46 5.53
CA GLY A 107 -9.17 3.38 6.39
C GLY A 107 -7.91 3.12 5.56
N TYR A 108 -6.78 3.58 6.08
CA TYR A 108 -5.47 3.39 5.48
C TYR A 108 -4.51 2.81 6.49
N LEU A 109 -3.91 1.66 6.16
CA LEU A 109 -2.99 0.92 7.03
C LEU A 109 -1.57 0.98 6.50
N VAL A 110 -0.62 1.33 7.34
CA VAL A 110 0.82 1.31 7.05
C VAL A 110 1.57 0.59 8.15
N LEU A 111 2.76 0.07 7.82
CA LEU A 111 3.61 -0.66 8.76
C LEU A 111 4.97 0.01 8.88
N GLY A 112 5.47 0.11 10.12
CA GLY A 112 6.86 0.43 10.38
C GLY A 112 7.23 1.89 10.26
N ASP A 113 8.49 2.11 9.93
CA ASP A 113 9.13 3.42 9.90
C ASP A 113 9.92 3.69 8.62
N THR A 114 9.60 2.95 7.56
CA THR A 114 10.25 3.13 6.26
C THR A 114 9.67 4.34 5.52
N ASN A 115 10.29 4.68 4.40
CA ASN A 115 9.88 5.84 3.59
C ASN A 115 8.41 5.76 3.14
N SER A 116 7.87 4.55 2.95
CA SER A 116 6.46 4.37 2.57
C SER A 116 5.49 4.94 3.61
N CYS A 117 5.91 5.04 4.87
CA CYS A 117 5.11 5.64 5.94
C CYS A 117 4.90 7.14 5.77
N LEU A 118 5.63 7.81 4.89
CA LEU A 118 5.35 9.20 4.52
C LEU A 118 3.96 9.35 3.90
N SER A 119 3.43 8.29 3.32
CA SER A 119 2.05 8.28 2.80
C SER A 119 1.00 8.49 3.89
N ALA A 120 1.34 8.26 5.15
CA ALA A 120 0.47 8.54 6.29
C ALA A 120 0.12 10.02 6.38
N ILE A 121 1.04 10.90 6.00
CA ILE A 121 0.80 12.35 5.97
C ILE A 121 -0.35 12.67 5.01
N SER A 122 -0.35 12.05 3.83
CA SER A 122 -1.42 12.22 2.83
C SER A 122 -2.78 11.78 3.38
N ALA A 123 -2.82 10.62 4.02
CA ALA A 123 -4.06 10.11 4.64
C ALA A 123 -4.59 11.08 5.71
N LYS A 124 -3.70 11.57 6.57
CA LYS A 124 -4.07 12.53 7.60
C LYS A 124 -4.61 13.82 7.03
N ARG A 125 -3.99 14.36 5.99
CA ARG A 125 -4.43 15.60 5.35
C ARG A 125 -5.77 15.45 4.66
N LEU A 126 -6.11 14.25 4.21
CA LEU A 126 -7.40 13.95 3.59
C LEU A 126 -8.45 13.48 4.59
N HIS A 127 -8.14 13.50 5.89
CA HIS A 127 -9.03 13.04 6.96
C HIS A 127 -9.47 11.57 6.82
N ILE A 128 -8.59 10.75 6.24
CA ILE A 128 -8.80 9.31 6.16
C ILE A 128 -8.26 8.68 7.46
N PRO A 129 -9.05 7.87 8.16
CA PRO A 129 -8.58 7.17 9.35
C PRO A 129 -7.31 6.38 9.08
N LEU A 130 -6.27 6.64 9.86
CA LEU A 130 -4.95 6.07 9.70
C LEU A 130 -4.68 5.03 10.78
N PHE A 131 -4.22 3.85 10.35
CA PHE A 131 -3.81 2.77 11.24
C PHE A 131 -2.33 2.49 10.98
N HIS A 132 -1.51 2.69 12.00
CA HIS A 132 -0.08 2.46 11.91
C HIS A 132 0.32 1.27 12.78
N MET A 133 0.86 0.23 12.16
CA MET A 133 1.42 -0.92 12.85
C MET A 133 2.92 -0.73 13.00
N ASP A 134 3.43 -0.80 14.22
CA ASP A 134 4.86 -0.72 14.45
C ASP A 134 5.52 -2.12 14.45
N ASN A 135 6.85 -2.13 14.63
CA ASN A 135 7.61 -3.38 14.66
C ASN A 135 7.30 -4.27 15.88
N TRP A 136 6.59 -3.73 16.85
CA TRP A 136 6.21 -4.43 18.08
C TRP A 136 4.80 -4.99 18.01
N GLY A 137 4.09 -4.80 16.89
CA GLY A 137 2.74 -5.30 16.68
C GLY A 137 1.64 -4.45 17.31
N PHE A 138 1.93 -3.24 17.73
CA PHE A 138 0.93 -2.33 18.28
C PHE A 138 0.32 -1.45 17.20
N LEU A 139 -0.98 -1.24 17.30
CA LEU A 139 -1.69 -0.24 16.52
C LEU A 139 -1.62 1.11 17.23
N VAL A 140 -1.22 2.12 16.50
CA VAL A 140 -1.12 3.48 17.04
C VAL A 140 -2.13 4.40 16.37
#